data_e49ebeb30db26781783cc01dabe170b7
#
_entry.id   e49ebeb30db26781783cc01dabe170b7
#
_cell.length_a   1.000
_cell.length_b   1.000
_cell.length_c   1.000
_cell.angle_alpha   90.00
_cell.angle_beta   90.00
_cell.angle_gamma   90.00
#
_symmetry.space_group_name_H-M   'P 1'
#
loop_
_entity.id
_entity.type
_entity.pdbx_description
1 polymer ?
#
loop_
_entity_poly.entity_id
_entity_poly.type
_entity_poly.pdbx_seq_one_letter_code
_entity_poly.pdbx_strand_id
1 'polypeptide(L)'
;MRFFNLVSIDEVGEVFEWNNRIFRGVTKESKNLVDIYFSSGFIDEIVNKGLFPKTEISNFYNPKYCYIVEHERIGQQSIDAEWSFDMLKDAAILVSEIAAIAWRYGFNMKDCHTKNVLFLKNKPIYVDLGSFVEKVEGTNGFRSYEQIMGYYYYTLKLWADGCISLPKQLQSLYKFEKRDYMLYKHPLWRHLNSVVDIIISLETKMVMLTCMDNSAERISNSRQLLFLWKILNNINIFKWQKPNTFAKMFINIKTPKHLKAVKEDEKTIVINNESDIFQRGNKTIIINPNSYGFLDEYLEKYPKKEIVTIDINESAGNANYLKYRGGKFNLTNFSFNMFYPTLHHNYQTPPTERYYGDSFIIVNPNKVACELRKPLYVLFRLLLQYSFEQLIVIEEINKCMNNTSKEIIEQWYMNRTTVHNGFFILSEYQKR
;
A
#
# COMPACT_ATOMS: atom_id res chain seq x y z
N MET A 1 -8.00 7.07 -24.84
CA MET A 1 -8.01 5.71 -24.28
C MET A 1 -6.59 5.39 -23.84
N ARG A 2 -6.38 5.06 -22.56
CA ARG A 2 -5.07 4.77 -21.99
C ARG A 2 -5.10 3.35 -21.40
N PHE A 3 -4.19 2.48 -21.83
CA PHE A 3 -4.05 1.13 -21.29
C PHE A 3 -3.09 1.12 -20.11
N PHE A 4 -3.48 0.45 -19.01
CA PHE A 4 -2.67 0.44 -17.81
C PHE A 4 -1.55 -0.60 -17.82
N ASN A 5 -1.65 -1.65 -18.58
CA ASN A 5 -0.65 -2.72 -18.61
C ASN A 5 -0.30 -3.12 -20.04
N LEU A 6 0.65 -2.42 -20.62
CA LEU A 6 1.18 -2.77 -21.94
C LEU A 6 2.02 -4.06 -21.95
N VAL A 7 2.41 -4.57 -20.80
CA VAL A 7 3.39 -5.67 -20.67
C VAL A 7 2.87 -6.85 -19.82
N SER A 8 1.75 -6.73 -19.11
CA SER A 8 1.20 -7.85 -18.35
C SER A 8 0.26 -8.67 -19.21
N ILE A 9 0.53 -9.98 -19.29
CA ILE A 9 -0.41 -10.97 -19.82
C ILE A 9 -1.46 -11.19 -18.74
N ASP A 10 -2.51 -10.38 -18.76
CA ASP A 10 -3.70 -10.61 -17.95
C ASP A 10 -4.63 -11.54 -18.75
N GLU A 11 -4.79 -12.76 -18.27
CA GLU A 11 -5.61 -13.77 -18.93
C GLU A 11 -7.09 -13.37 -19.03
N VAL A 12 -7.57 -12.55 -18.10
CA VAL A 12 -8.97 -12.08 -18.08
C VAL A 12 -9.21 -10.99 -19.11
N GLY A 13 -8.18 -10.18 -19.42
CA GLY A 13 -8.27 -9.13 -20.42
C GLY A 13 -7.47 -7.89 -20.06
N GLU A 14 -7.73 -6.81 -20.76
CA GLU A 14 -6.95 -5.56 -20.65
C GLU A 14 -7.68 -4.53 -19.81
N VAL A 15 -6.97 -3.88 -18.90
CA VAL A 15 -7.50 -2.74 -18.13
C VAL A 15 -7.12 -1.44 -18.84
N PHE A 16 -8.10 -0.56 -19.03
CA PHE A 16 -7.90 0.73 -19.68
C PHE A 16 -8.73 1.84 -19.06
N GLU A 17 -8.27 3.05 -19.25
CA GLU A 17 -8.97 4.28 -18.88
C GLU A 17 -9.56 4.95 -20.11
N TRP A 18 -10.81 5.38 -20.00
CA TRP A 18 -11.47 6.21 -20.98
C TRP A 18 -12.44 7.17 -20.30
N ASN A 19 -12.35 8.46 -20.64
CA ASN A 19 -13.14 9.53 -20.01
C ASN A 19 -13.13 9.49 -18.47
N ASN A 20 -11.94 9.31 -17.89
CA ASN A 20 -11.74 9.23 -16.44
C ASN A 20 -12.47 8.06 -15.73
N ARG A 21 -12.91 7.06 -16.49
CA ARG A 21 -13.53 5.82 -16.01
C ARG A 21 -12.60 4.65 -16.26
N ILE A 22 -12.66 3.65 -15.40
CA ILE A 22 -11.80 2.46 -15.45
C ILE A 22 -12.60 1.29 -15.99
N PHE A 23 -12.08 0.65 -17.02
CA PHE A 23 -12.71 -0.45 -17.72
C PHE A 23 -11.76 -1.64 -17.83
N ARG A 24 -12.35 -2.83 -17.85
CA ARG A 24 -11.68 -4.08 -18.21
C ARG A 24 -12.42 -4.74 -19.37
N GLY A 25 -11.72 -4.94 -20.48
CA GLY A 25 -12.24 -5.70 -21.62
C GLY A 25 -12.06 -7.21 -21.40
N VAL A 26 -13.15 -7.95 -21.34
CA VAL A 26 -13.12 -9.41 -21.09
C VAL A 26 -12.90 -10.17 -22.39
N THR A 27 -11.90 -11.07 -22.43
CA THR A 27 -11.60 -11.90 -23.59
C THR A 27 -12.60 -13.03 -23.75
N LYS A 28 -12.60 -13.72 -24.92
CA LYS A 28 -13.47 -14.86 -25.17
C LYS A 28 -13.16 -16.04 -24.26
N GLU A 29 -11.86 -16.25 -24.00
CA GLU A 29 -11.33 -17.34 -23.20
C GLU A 29 -11.76 -17.20 -21.75
N SER A 30 -11.81 -15.97 -21.24
CA SER A 30 -12.13 -15.68 -19.84
C SER A 30 -13.62 -15.41 -19.58
N LYS A 31 -14.44 -15.37 -20.64
CA LYS A 31 -15.85 -15.02 -20.51
C LYS A 31 -16.57 -15.90 -19.48
N ASN A 32 -16.45 -17.21 -19.59
CA ASN A 32 -17.13 -18.14 -18.68
C ASN A 32 -16.72 -17.94 -17.23
N LEU A 33 -15.43 -17.73 -16.98
CA LEU A 33 -14.89 -17.49 -15.63
C LEU A 33 -15.46 -16.21 -15.03
N VAL A 34 -15.49 -15.11 -15.80
CA VAL A 34 -16.02 -13.83 -15.33
C VAL A 34 -17.54 -13.91 -15.16
N ASP A 35 -18.27 -14.61 -16.03
CA ASP A 35 -19.71 -14.85 -15.87
C ASP A 35 -20.00 -15.57 -14.53
N ILE A 36 -19.17 -16.54 -14.13
CA ILE A 36 -19.29 -17.23 -12.84
C ILE A 36 -19.01 -16.29 -11.67
N TYR A 37 -18.04 -15.36 -11.78
CA TYR A 37 -17.79 -14.38 -10.71
C TYR A 37 -19.04 -13.55 -10.38
N PHE A 38 -19.76 -13.10 -11.41
CA PHE A 38 -20.99 -12.33 -11.22
C PHE A 38 -22.17 -13.21 -10.82
N SER A 39 -22.40 -14.31 -11.51
CA SER A 39 -23.59 -15.17 -11.29
C SER A 39 -23.55 -15.91 -9.95
N SER A 40 -22.38 -16.20 -9.41
CA SER A 40 -22.23 -16.84 -8.10
C SER A 40 -22.48 -15.90 -6.91
N GLY A 41 -22.50 -14.58 -7.12
CA GLY A 41 -22.54 -13.57 -6.06
C GLY A 41 -21.18 -13.29 -5.41
N PHE A 42 -20.09 -13.83 -5.94
CA PHE A 42 -18.73 -13.60 -5.42
C PHE A 42 -18.35 -12.13 -5.47
N ILE A 43 -18.54 -11.48 -6.64
CA ILE A 43 -18.23 -10.05 -6.80
C ILE A 43 -19.08 -9.20 -5.87
N ASP A 44 -20.37 -9.50 -5.77
CA ASP A 44 -21.27 -8.76 -4.88
C ASP A 44 -20.83 -8.84 -3.43
N GLU A 45 -20.37 -10.00 -2.95
CA GLU A 45 -19.90 -10.14 -1.58
C GLU A 45 -18.65 -9.31 -1.31
N ILE A 46 -17.62 -9.36 -2.17
CA ILE A 46 -16.37 -8.61 -1.94
C ILE A 46 -16.57 -7.10 -2.11
N VAL A 47 -17.45 -6.67 -3.01
CA VAL A 47 -17.83 -5.25 -3.20
C VAL A 47 -18.62 -4.74 -1.99
N ASN A 48 -19.67 -5.45 -1.57
CA ASN A 48 -20.52 -5.04 -0.44
C ASN A 48 -19.75 -4.97 0.88
N LYS A 49 -18.69 -5.77 1.04
CA LYS A 49 -17.77 -5.67 2.19
C LYS A 49 -16.76 -4.54 2.07
N GLY A 50 -16.72 -3.83 0.94
CA GLY A 50 -15.74 -2.77 0.67
C GLY A 50 -14.30 -3.28 0.53
N LEU A 51 -14.13 -4.53 0.11
CA LEU A 51 -12.82 -5.18 -0.12
C LEU A 51 -12.36 -5.02 -1.57
N PHE A 52 -13.29 -4.75 -2.48
CA PHE A 52 -13.08 -4.58 -3.90
C PHE A 52 -13.83 -3.34 -4.41
N PRO A 53 -13.37 -2.64 -5.47
CA PRO A 53 -14.08 -1.49 -6.03
C PRO A 53 -15.47 -1.90 -6.52
N LYS A 54 -16.42 -0.97 -6.50
CA LYS A 54 -17.68 -1.20 -7.19
C LYS A 54 -17.40 -1.65 -8.62
N THR A 55 -17.98 -2.77 -9.01
CA THR A 55 -17.68 -3.44 -10.27
C THR A 55 -18.96 -3.94 -10.91
N GLU A 56 -19.20 -3.57 -12.16
CA GLU A 56 -20.44 -3.92 -12.87
C GLU A 56 -20.16 -4.17 -14.36
N ILE A 57 -21.01 -4.95 -15.02
CA ILE A 57 -20.96 -5.14 -16.46
C ILE A 57 -21.41 -3.83 -17.11
N SER A 58 -20.57 -3.27 -17.96
CA SER A 58 -20.80 -1.97 -18.60
C SER A 58 -21.58 -2.12 -19.90
N ASN A 59 -22.41 -1.11 -20.20
CA ASN A 59 -23.04 -0.96 -21.51
C ASN A 59 -22.08 -0.43 -22.60
N PHE A 60 -20.83 -0.12 -22.22
CA PHE A 60 -19.82 0.31 -23.18
C PHE A 60 -19.42 -0.87 -24.08
N TYR A 61 -19.50 -0.69 -25.40
CA TYR A 61 -19.21 -1.73 -26.36
C TYR A 61 -17.86 -1.47 -27.07
N ASN A 62 -17.06 -2.52 -27.15
CA ASN A 62 -15.86 -2.55 -28.00
C ASN A 62 -15.76 -3.94 -28.65
N PRO A 63 -15.72 -4.03 -29.98
CA PRO A 63 -15.75 -5.31 -30.70
C PRO A 63 -14.55 -6.23 -30.43
N LYS A 64 -13.48 -5.71 -29.85
CA LYS A 64 -12.31 -6.48 -29.42
C LYS A 64 -12.63 -7.47 -28.28
N TYR A 65 -13.64 -7.16 -27.45
CA TYR A 65 -13.95 -7.91 -26.22
C TYR A 65 -15.35 -8.50 -26.28
N CYS A 66 -15.60 -9.57 -25.52
CA CYS A 66 -16.94 -10.15 -25.39
C CYS A 66 -17.90 -9.18 -24.73
N TYR A 67 -17.44 -8.53 -23.67
CA TYR A 67 -18.09 -7.43 -22.99
C TYR A 67 -17.06 -6.68 -22.14
N ILE A 68 -17.48 -5.60 -21.55
CA ILE A 68 -16.62 -4.73 -20.76
C ILE A 68 -17.18 -4.66 -19.34
N VAL A 69 -16.30 -4.77 -18.37
CA VAL A 69 -16.55 -4.54 -16.95
C VAL A 69 -16.07 -3.16 -16.61
N GLU A 70 -16.88 -2.40 -15.88
CA GLU A 70 -16.50 -1.10 -15.34
C GLU A 70 -16.19 -1.22 -13.86
N HIS A 71 -15.10 -0.58 -13.43
CA HIS A 71 -14.68 -0.51 -12.06
C HIS A 71 -14.75 0.93 -11.54
N GLU A 72 -15.15 1.09 -10.28
CA GLU A 72 -14.98 2.35 -9.58
C GLU A 72 -13.51 2.77 -9.61
N ARG A 73 -13.29 4.05 -9.94
CA ARG A 73 -11.95 4.61 -9.92
C ARG A 73 -11.44 4.77 -8.49
N ILE A 74 -10.40 4.04 -8.15
CA ILE A 74 -9.67 4.26 -6.91
C ILE A 74 -8.67 5.40 -7.13
N GLY A 75 -8.70 6.37 -6.23
CA GLY A 75 -7.96 7.63 -6.37
C GLY A 75 -6.45 7.48 -6.52
N GLN A 76 -5.70 8.08 -5.59
CA GLN A 76 -4.24 8.09 -5.65
C GLN A 76 -3.63 6.69 -5.60
N GLN A 77 -2.85 6.33 -6.62
CA GLN A 77 -2.06 5.09 -6.59
C GLN A 77 -0.93 5.23 -5.55
N SER A 78 -0.82 4.25 -4.68
CA SER A 78 0.28 4.12 -3.74
C SER A 78 1.26 3.05 -4.20
N ILE A 79 2.51 3.18 -3.79
CA ILE A 79 3.47 2.10 -3.89
C ILE A 79 3.62 1.49 -2.49
N ASP A 80 3.66 0.18 -2.44
CA ASP A 80 3.86 -0.56 -1.20
C ASP A 80 5.10 -0.13 -0.40
N ALA A 81 6.16 0.32 -1.07
CA ALA A 81 7.34 0.92 -0.42
C ALA A 81 7.03 2.15 0.46
N GLU A 82 5.92 2.81 0.23
CA GLU A 82 5.48 3.99 0.99
C GLU A 82 4.45 3.65 2.07
N TRP A 83 4.12 2.37 2.24
CA TRP A 83 3.20 1.96 3.29
C TRP A 83 3.90 1.90 4.64
N SER A 84 3.20 2.37 5.66
CA SER A 84 3.61 2.15 7.04
C SER A 84 3.38 0.70 7.46
N PHE A 85 3.89 0.32 8.64
CA PHE A 85 3.72 -1.02 9.18
C PHE A 85 2.25 -1.45 9.23
N ASP A 86 1.37 -0.61 9.79
CA ASP A 86 -0.04 -0.95 9.93
C ASP A 86 -0.80 -0.90 8.60
N MET A 87 -0.37 -0.08 7.62
CA MET A 87 -0.88 -0.16 6.24
C MET A 87 -0.57 -1.52 5.62
N LEU A 88 0.67 -1.99 5.69
CA LEU A 88 1.04 -3.32 5.18
C LEU A 88 0.28 -4.43 5.89
N LYS A 89 0.07 -4.30 7.20
CA LYS A 89 -0.71 -5.25 8.00
C LYS A 89 -2.17 -5.30 7.57
N ASP A 90 -2.80 -4.15 7.34
CA ASP A 90 -4.19 -4.08 6.89
C ASP A 90 -4.36 -4.60 5.47
N ALA A 91 -3.40 -4.33 4.57
CA ALA A 91 -3.37 -4.92 3.24
C ALA A 91 -3.27 -6.46 3.31
N ALA A 92 -2.45 -6.99 4.21
CA ALA A 92 -2.34 -8.43 4.44
C ALA A 92 -3.66 -9.06 4.93
N ILE A 93 -4.36 -8.37 5.84
CA ILE A 93 -5.66 -8.80 6.34
C ILE A 93 -6.68 -8.80 5.20
N LEU A 94 -6.76 -7.70 4.42
CA LEU A 94 -7.63 -7.59 3.25
C LEU A 94 -7.44 -8.74 2.28
N VAL A 95 -6.21 -8.97 1.82
CA VAL A 95 -5.91 -10.03 0.83
C VAL A 95 -6.25 -11.41 1.40
N SER A 96 -5.99 -11.62 2.69
CA SER A 96 -6.34 -12.87 3.38
C SER A 96 -7.85 -13.09 3.48
N GLU A 97 -8.62 -12.04 3.72
CA GLU A 97 -10.09 -12.11 3.76
C GLU A 97 -10.67 -12.40 2.38
N ILE A 98 -10.16 -11.75 1.34
CA ILE A 98 -10.58 -12.02 -0.04
C ILE A 98 -10.23 -13.46 -0.43
N ALA A 99 -9.03 -13.95 -0.10
CA ALA A 99 -8.64 -15.33 -0.37
C ALA A 99 -9.59 -16.33 0.32
N ALA A 100 -10.04 -16.03 1.55
CA ALA A 100 -11.01 -16.86 2.26
C ALA A 100 -12.40 -16.84 1.62
N ILE A 101 -12.84 -15.67 1.14
CA ILE A 101 -14.12 -15.54 0.41
C ILE A 101 -14.03 -16.29 -0.92
N ALA A 102 -13.00 -16.03 -1.73
CA ALA A 102 -12.77 -16.70 -2.99
C ALA A 102 -12.81 -18.24 -2.85
N TRP A 103 -12.12 -18.75 -1.81
CA TRP A 103 -12.11 -20.19 -1.51
C TRP A 103 -13.51 -20.78 -1.27
N ARG A 104 -14.42 -20.04 -0.62
CA ARG A 104 -15.80 -20.48 -0.39
C ARG A 104 -16.63 -20.55 -1.67
N TYR A 105 -16.32 -19.68 -2.64
CA TYR A 105 -16.98 -19.64 -3.96
C TYR A 105 -16.32 -20.58 -4.99
N GLY A 106 -15.34 -21.40 -4.59
CA GLY A 106 -14.66 -22.30 -5.50
C GLY A 106 -13.54 -21.65 -6.31
N PHE A 107 -13.04 -20.50 -5.86
CA PHE A 107 -11.92 -19.80 -6.49
C PHE A 107 -10.66 -19.81 -5.62
N ASN A 108 -9.53 -19.62 -6.26
CA ASN A 108 -8.25 -19.30 -5.65
C ASN A 108 -7.73 -17.97 -6.17
N MET A 109 -6.87 -17.30 -5.41
CA MET A 109 -6.13 -16.14 -5.86
C MET A 109 -4.75 -16.58 -6.39
N LYS A 110 -4.47 -16.31 -7.66
CA LYS A 110 -3.14 -16.59 -8.26
C LYS A 110 -2.12 -15.49 -7.95
N ASP A 111 -2.57 -14.24 -7.72
CA ASP A 111 -1.73 -13.09 -7.48
C ASP A 111 -2.16 -12.32 -6.22
N CYS A 112 -1.47 -12.59 -5.11
CA CYS A 112 -1.75 -11.98 -3.81
C CYS A 112 -0.74 -10.86 -3.46
N HIS A 113 -0.01 -10.34 -4.45
CA HIS A 113 1.05 -9.36 -4.18
C HIS A 113 0.53 -7.96 -3.84
N THR A 114 1.38 -7.17 -3.21
CA THR A 114 1.08 -5.81 -2.75
C THR A 114 0.64 -4.85 -3.85
N LYS A 115 1.12 -5.05 -5.09
CA LYS A 115 0.78 -4.17 -6.24
C LYS A 115 -0.69 -4.22 -6.63
N ASN A 116 -1.43 -5.25 -6.21
CA ASN A 116 -2.88 -5.38 -6.42
C ASN A 116 -3.71 -4.77 -5.29
N VAL A 117 -3.07 -4.08 -4.35
CA VAL A 117 -3.74 -3.36 -3.28
C VAL A 117 -3.49 -1.87 -3.42
N LEU A 118 -4.56 -1.10 -3.38
CA LEU A 118 -4.53 0.36 -3.31
C LEU A 118 -5.15 0.82 -1.99
N PHE A 119 -4.97 2.11 -1.67
CA PHE A 119 -5.60 2.70 -0.49
C PHE A 119 -6.59 3.80 -0.90
N LEU A 120 -7.79 3.71 -0.36
CA LEU A 120 -8.83 4.72 -0.49
C LEU A 120 -9.27 5.17 0.91
N LYS A 121 -9.05 6.44 1.24
CA LYS A 121 -9.40 7.02 2.56
C LYS A 121 -8.86 6.18 3.72
N ASN A 122 -7.58 5.85 3.68
CA ASN A 122 -6.91 5.00 4.67
C ASN A 122 -7.53 3.60 4.87
N LYS A 123 -8.18 3.08 3.84
CA LYS A 123 -8.62 1.68 3.78
C LYS A 123 -7.95 0.99 2.62
N PRO A 124 -7.37 -0.19 2.81
CA PRO A 124 -6.88 -0.97 1.69
C PRO A 124 -8.05 -1.51 0.87
N ILE A 125 -7.87 -1.58 -0.44
CA ILE A 125 -8.81 -2.14 -1.39
C ILE A 125 -8.06 -2.95 -2.45
N TYR A 126 -8.53 -4.14 -2.74
CA TYR A 126 -7.94 -5.01 -3.75
C TYR A 126 -8.53 -4.69 -5.12
N VAL A 127 -7.70 -4.61 -6.18
CA VAL A 127 -8.17 -4.05 -7.47
C VAL A 127 -8.02 -4.98 -8.67
N ASP A 128 -7.47 -6.17 -8.51
CA ASP A 128 -7.23 -7.06 -9.64
C ASP A 128 -8.25 -8.20 -9.76
N LEU A 129 -9.20 -8.05 -10.69
CA LEU A 129 -10.19 -9.08 -11.03
C LEU A 129 -9.54 -10.31 -11.67
N GLY A 130 -8.45 -10.11 -12.41
CA GLY A 130 -7.74 -11.18 -13.10
C GLY A 130 -6.97 -12.14 -12.20
N SER A 131 -6.87 -11.82 -10.91
CA SER A 131 -6.19 -12.67 -9.93
C SER A 131 -6.97 -13.89 -9.49
N PHE A 132 -8.27 -13.96 -9.75
CA PHE A 132 -9.09 -15.09 -9.34
C PHE A 132 -9.07 -16.17 -10.43
N VAL A 133 -8.92 -17.43 -10.02
CA VAL A 133 -8.92 -18.61 -10.90
C VAL A 133 -9.78 -19.68 -10.27
N GLU A 134 -10.32 -20.58 -11.10
CA GLU A 134 -11.04 -21.73 -10.57
C GLU A 134 -10.16 -22.57 -9.65
N LYS A 135 -10.75 -23.07 -8.60
CA LYS A 135 -10.06 -23.94 -7.64
C LYS A 135 -9.78 -25.28 -8.31
N VAL A 136 -8.51 -25.56 -8.52
CA VAL A 136 -8.05 -26.89 -8.95
C VAL A 136 -7.53 -27.63 -7.72
N GLU A 137 -8.05 -28.82 -7.48
CA GLU A 137 -7.61 -29.63 -6.34
C GLU A 137 -6.09 -29.82 -6.34
N GLY A 138 -5.48 -29.46 -5.23
CA GLY A 138 -4.10 -29.79 -4.90
C GLY A 138 -3.02 -28.79 -5.27
N THR A 139 -3.26 -27.75 -6.07
CA THR A 139 -2.18 -26.88 -6.54
C THR A 139 -2.30 -25.40 -6.20
N ASN A 140 -3.47 -24.80 -6.34
CA ASN A 140 -3.58 -23.34 -6.34
C ASN A 140 -3.68 -22.69 -4.95
N GLY A 141 -4.23 -23.36 -3.95
CA GLY A 141 -4.29 -22.83 -2.57
C GLY A 141 -2.90 -22.62 -1.94
N PHE A 142 -1.92 -23.42 -2.35
CA PHE A 142 -0.54 -23.27 -1.96
C PHE A 142 0.07 -21.96 -2.50
N ARG A 143 -0.22 -21.60 -3.74
CA ARG A 143 0.32 -20.39 -4.37
C ARG A 143 -0.13 -19.12 -3.65
N SER A 144 -1.42 -19.02 -3.30
CA SER A 144 -1.95 -17.91 -2.50
C SER A 144 -1.25 -17.81 -1.14
N TYR A 145 -1.12 -18.94 -0.43
CA TYR A 145 -0.44 -19.00 0.85
C TYR A 145 1.01 -18.54 0.74
N GLU A 146 1.76 -19.08 -0.21
CA GLU A 146 3.17 -18.73 -0.42
C GLU A 146 3.36 -17.24 -0.69
N GLN A 147 2.50 -16.65 -1.52
CA GLN A 147 2.54 -15.23 -1.80
C GLN A 147 2.17 -14.36 -0.59
N ILE A 148 1.11 -14.72 0.13
CA ILE A 148 0.70 -14.01 1.35
C ILE A 148 1.83 -14.07 2.39
N MET A 149 2.48 -15.21 2.56
CA MET A 149 3.61 -15.34 3.44
C MET A 149 4.80 -14.49 3.00
N GLY A 150 5.16 -14.54 1.73
CA GLY A 150 6.34 -13.86 1.19
C GLY A 150 6.19 -12.35 1.08
N TYR A 151 5.06 -11.86 0.61
CA TYR A 151 4.85 -10.41 0.44
C TYR A 151 4.49 -9.69 1.74
N TYR A 152 3.81 -10.38 2.69
CA TYR A 152 3.30 -9.70 3.87
C TYR A 152 3.86 -10.26 5.19
N TYR A 153 3.74 -11.58 5.41
CA TYR A 153 4.00 -12.14 6.74
C TYR A 153 5.46 -12.03 7.16
N TYR A 154 6.38 -12.45 6.31
CA TYR A 154 7.81 -12.40 6.64
C TYR A 154 8.29 -10.98 6.83
N THR A 155 7.86 -10.08 5.96
CA THR A 155 8.16 -8.64 6.03
C THR A 155 7.67 -8.05 7.35
N LEU A 156 6.39 -8.26 7.70
CA LEU A 156 5.80 -7.75 8.94
C LEU A 156 6.45 -8.35 10.18
N LYS A 157 6.80 -9.64 10.15
CA LYS A 157 7.47 -10.29 11.27
C LYS A 157 8.88 -9.75 11.50
N LEU A 158 9.66 -9.57 10.45
CA LEU A 158 10.98 -8.96 10.56
C LEU A 158 10.89 -7.53 11.09
N TRP A 159 9.94 -6.78 10.62
CA TRP A 159 9.70 -5.41 11.05
C TRP A 159 9.27 -5.36 12.52
N ALA A 160 8.33 -6.21 12.94
CA ALA A 160 7.90 -6.34 14.32
C ALA A 160 9.03 -6.77 15.28
N ASP A 161 10.01 -7.52 14.78
CA ASP A 161 11.20 -7.94 15.52
C ASP A 161 12.31 -6.86 15.55
N GLY A 162 12.05 -5.67 15.00
CA GLY A 162 12.97 -4.51 15.03
C GLY A 162 13.87 -4.35 13.81
N CYS A 163 13.72 -5.19 12.79
CA CYS A 163 14.46 -5.02 11.54
C CYS A 163 13.71 -4.03 10.64
N ILE A 164 14.12 -2.77 10.63
CA ILE A 164 13.39 -1.70 9.90
C ILE A 164 13.88 -1.61 8.45
N SER A 165 15.18 -1.58 8.25
CA SER A 165 15.77 -1.26 6.94
C SER A 165 15.50 -2.33 5.88
N LEU A 166 15.64 -3.61 6.22
CA LEU A 166 15.50 -4.70 5.27
C LEU A 166 14.05 -4.85 4.76
N PRO A 167 13.02 -4.87 5.61
CA PRO A 167 11.64 -4.86 5.15
C PRO A 167 11.32 -3.70 4.20
N LYS A 168 11.77 -2.50 4.52
CA LYS A 168 11.56 -1.30 3.69
C LYS A 168 12.22 -1.41 2.31
N GLN A 169 13.43 -1.95 2.23
CA GLN A 169 14.14 -2.12 0.96
C GLN A 169 13.49 -3.17 0.07
N LEU A 170 12.98 -4.24 0.67
CA LEU A 170 12.44 -5.39 -0.06
C LEU A 170 10.95 -5.26 -0.36
N GLN A 171 10.25 -4.34 0.30
CA GLN A 171 8.80 -4.23 0.28
C GLN A 171 8.20 -4.18 -1.13
N SER A 172 8.85 -3.51 -2.09
CA SER A 172 8.36 -3.41 -3.46
C SER A 172 9.16 -4.19 -4.50
N LEU A 173 10.25 -4.80 -4.11
CA LEU A 173 11.16 -5.42 -5.06
C LEU A 173 10.90 -6.91 -5.23
N TYR A 174 10.68 -7.62 -4.12
CA TYR A 174 10.59 -9.07 -4.12
C TYR A 174 9.65 -9.63 -3.06
N LYS A 175 9.06 -10.79 -3.38
CA LYS A 175 8.53 -11.72 -2.41
C LYS A 175 9.69 -12.20 -1.53
N PHE A 176 9.58 -12.04 -0.21
CA PHE A 176 10.57 -12.54 0.71
C PHE A 176 10.50 -14.06 0.78
N GLU A 177 11.60 -14.75 0.46
CA GLU A 177 11.61 -16.19 0.46
C GLU A 177 11.66 -16.75 1.90
N LYS A 178 10.93 -17.82 2.12
CA LYS A 178 10.88 -18.48 3.42
C LYS A 178 12.26 -18.86 3.95
N ARG A 179 13.12 -19.34 3.06
CA ARG A 179 14.48 -19.73 3.40
C ARG A 179 15.26 -18.57 4.01
N ASP A 180 15.19 -17.41 3.36
CA ASP A 180 15.91 -16.21 3.82
C ASP A 180 15.36 -15.72 5.15
N TYR A 181 14.03 -15.74 5.31
CA TYR A 181 13.37 -15.42 6.57
C TYR A 181 13.85 -16.33 7.71
N MET A 182 13.91 -17.65 7.48
CA MET A 182 14.36 -18.61 8.49
C MET A 182 15.83 -18.41 8.86
N LEU A 183 16.70 -18.21 7.88
CA LEU A 183 18.12 -17.96 8.10
C LEU A 183 18.39 -16.63 8.82
N TYR A 184 17.54 -15.63 8.57
CA TYR A 184 17.60 -14.36 9.28
C TYR A 184 17.10 -14.50 10.72
N LYS A 185 15.97 -15.14 10.91
CA LYS A 185 15.32 -15.32 12.23
C LYS A 185 16.12 -16.22 13.16
N HIS A 186 16.80 -17.20 12.60
CA HIS A 186 17.57 -18.22 13.34
C HIS A 186 19.01 -18.29 12.80
N PRO A 187 19.90 -17.38 13.22
CA PRO A 187 21.27 -17.30 12.69
C PRO A 187 22.09 -18.59 12.76
N LEU A 188 21.83 -19.41 13.79
CA LEU A 188 22.50 -20.71 13.96
C LEU A 188 22.19 -21.68 12.82
N TRP A 189 21.06 -21.55 12.15
CA TRP A 189 20.69 -22.40 11.03
C TRP A 189 21.44 -22.11 9.75
N ARG A 190 22.19 -20.99 9.69
CA ARG A 190 23.09 -20.71 8.58
C ARG A 190 24.18 -21.78 8.42
N HIS A 191 24.52 -22.47 9.51
CA HIS A 191 25.43 -23.59 9.51
C HIS A 191 24.76 -24.95 9.23
N LEU A 192 23.42 -24.98 9.14
CA LEU A 192 22.62 -26.19 8.95
C LEU A 192 21.70 -26.04 7.73
N ASN A 193 22.22 -25.52 6.62
CA ASN A 193 21.43 -25.22 5.41
C ASN A 193 20.59 -26.41 4.92
N SER A 194 21.17 -27.63 4.95
CA SER A 194 20.45 -28.84 4.52
C SER A 194 19.23 -29.14 5.41
N VAL A 195 19.30 -28.85 6.71
CA VAL A 195 18.19 -29.04 7.64
C VAL A 195 17.07 -28.02 7.33
N VAL A 196 17.45 -26.76 7.03
CA VAL A 196 16.51 -25.72 6.61
C VAL A 196 15.76 -26.14 5.35
N ASP A 197 16.47 -26.64 4.35
CA ASP A 197 15.87 -27.08 3.08
C ASP A 197 14.92 -28.28 3.28
N ILE A 198 15.28 -29.23 4.16
CA ILE A 198 14.42 -30.34 4.53
C ILE A 198 13.13 -29.84 5.22
N ILE A 199 13.25 -28.94 6.18
CA ILE A 199 12.09 -28.38 6.91
C ILE A 199 11.17 -27.63 5.95
N ILE A 200 11.71 -26.81 5.06
CA ILE A 200 10.92 -26.09 4.05
C ILE A 200 10.20 -27.07 3.12
N SER A 201 10.88 -28.10 2.65
CA SER A 201 10.30 -29.11 1.77
C SER A 201 9.15 -29.87 2.46
N LEU A 202 9.35 -30.28 3.71
CA LEU A 202 8.31 -30.97 4.50
C LEU A 202 7.10 -30.08 4.73
N GLU A 203 7.34 -28.84 5.10
CA GLU A 203 6.27 -27.86 5.29
C GLU A 203 5.50 -27.60 4.01
N THR A 204 6.19 -27.43 2.89
CA THR A 204 5.56 -27.23 1.58
C THR A 204 4.61 -28.38 1.27
N LYS A 205 5.06 -29.63 1.46
CA LYS A 205 4.21 -30.82 1.28
C LYS A 205 2.99 -30.82 2.20
N MET A 206 3.16 -30.40 3.45
CA MET A 206 2.06 -30.34 4.42
C MET A 206 1.04 -29.27 4.05
N VAL A 207 1.48 -28.07 3.66
CA VAL A 207 0.58 -27.00 3.19
C VAL A 207 -0.20 -27.43 1.96
N MET A 208 0.45 -28.06 0.99
CA MET A 208 -0.23 -28.61 -0.17
C MET A 208 -1.34 -29.59 0.22
N LEU A 209 -1.07 -30.47 1.18
CA LEU A 209 -2.06 -31.42 1.69
C LEU A 209 -3.22 -30.74 2.42
N THR A 210 -2.95 -29.69 3.21
CA THR A 210 -4.01 -28.96 3.94
C THR A 210 -4.89 -28.11 3.03
N CYS A 211 -4.42 -27.79 1.83
CA CYS A 211 -5.19 -27.08 0.81
C CYS A 211 -6.09 -28.01 -0.02
N MET A 212 -6.01 -29.34 0.17
CA MET A 212 -6.87 -30.32 -0.49
C MET A 212 -8.15 -30.54 0.31
N ASP A 213 -9.27 -30.80 -0.35
CA ASP A 213 -10.58 -30.93 0.32
C ASP A 213 -10.64 -32.07 1.33
N ASN A 214 -9.93 -33.17 1.12
CA ASN A 214 -9.86 -34.31 2.02
C ASN A 214 -8.58 -34.36 2.88
N SER A 215 -7.97 -33.23 3.14
CA SER A 215 -6.67 -33.14 3.82
C SER A 215 -6.67 -33.74 5.23
N ALA A 216 -7.74 -33.50 6.00
CA ALA A 216 -7.83 -33.99 7.38
C ALA A 216 -7.86 -35.51 7.44
N GLU A 217 -8.58 -36.17 6.52
CA GLU A 217 -8.67 -37.62 6.44
C GLU A 217 -7.36 -38.24 5.96
N ARG A 218 -6.72 -37.64 4.95
CA ARG A 218 -5.40 -38.11 4.45
C ARG A 218 -4.30 -37.97 5.51
N ILE A 219 -4.29 -36.87 6.28
CA ILE A 219 -3.33 -36.68 7.37
C ILE A 219 -3.57 -37.67 8.49
N SER A 220 -4.84 -37.91 8.87
CA SER A 220 -5.18 -38.85 9.95
C SER A 220 -4.85 -40.29 9.56
N ASN A 221 -4.98 -40.65 8.28
CA ASN A 221 -4.73 -42.00 7.79
C ASN A 221 -3.25 -42.30 7.49
N SER A 222 -2.37 -41.31 7.51
CA SER A 222 -0.95 -41.48 7.27
C SER A 222 -0.13 -41.27 8.55
N ARG A 223 0.43 -42.36 9.10
CA ARG A 223 1.31 -42.29 10.28
C ARG A 223 2.52 -41.39 10.07
N GLN A 224 3.10 -41.39 8.87
CA GLN A 224 4.26 -40.56 8.55
C GLN A 224 3.88 -39.07 8.48
N LEU A 225 2.77 -38.74 7.85
CA LEU A 225 2.26 -37.36 7.77
C LEU A 225 1.85 -36.85 9.15
N LEU A 226 1.22 -37.67 9.98
CA LEU A 226 0.86 -37.33 11.35
C LEU A 226 2.10 -37.10 12.22
N PHE A 227 3.13 -37.90 12.05
CA PHE A 227 4.40 -37.73 12.76
C PHE A 227 5.09 -36.42 12.36
N LEU A 228 5.20 -36.13 11.05
CA LEU A 228 5.74 -34.87 10.55
C LEU A 228 4.93 -33.66 11.01
N TRP A 229 3.61 -33.76 10.99
CA TRP A 229 2.71 -32.74 11.51
C TRP A 229 3.00 -32.43 12.97
N LYS A 230 3.14 -33.46 13.82
CA LYS A 230 3.48 -33.28 15.25
C LYS A 230 4.83 -32.60 15.45
N ILE A 231 5.86 -32.99 14.68
CA ILE A 231 7.17 -32.36 14.74
C ILE A 231 7.08 -30.87 14.35
N LEU A 232 6.47 -30.56 13.23
CA LEU A 232 6.37 -29.18 12.73
C LEU A 232 5.54 -28.29 13.66
N ASN A 233 4.47 -28.81 14.26
CA ASN A 233 3.70 -28.09 15.26
C ASN A 233 4.48 -27.84 16.57
N ASN A 234 5.26 -28.84 17.02
CA ASN A 234 6.07 -28.70 18.24
C ASN A 234 7.23 -27.72 18.07
N ILE A 235 7.81 -27.61 16.90
CA ILE A 235 8.88 -26.64 16.59
C ILE A 235 8.31 -25.21 16.54
N ASN A 236 6.99 -25.05 16.49
CA ASN A 236 6.25 -23.78 16.50
C ASN A 236 6.70 -22.77 15.42
N ILE A 237 7.30 -23.28 14.34
CA ILE A 237 7.84 -22.46 13.26
C ILE A 237 6.70 -21.89 12.41
N PHE A 238 5.63 -22.67 12.21
CA PHE A 238 4.42 -22.25 11.50
C PHE A 238 3.19 -22.95 12.02
N LYS A 239 2.12 -22.18 12.23
CA LYS A 239 0.78 -22.74 12.41
C LYS A 239 0.15 -22.89 11.05
N TRP A 240 -0.08 -24.12 10.62
CA TRP A 240 -0.81 -24.46 9.41
C TRP A 240 -2.22 -23.87 9.45
N GLN A 241 -2.57 -23.11 8.44
CA GLN A 241 -3.88 -22.48 8.41
C GLN A 241 -4.54 -22.66 7.05
N LYS A 242 -5.82 -22.99 7.07
CA LYS A 242 -6.65 -22.95 5.85
C LYS A 242 -6.86 -21.51 5.42
N PRO A 243 -7.20 -21.24 4.14
CA PRO A 243 -7.43 -19.87 3.66
C PRO A 243 -8.37 -19.05 4.54
N ASN A 244 -9.41 -19.64 5.11
CA ASN A 244 -10.35 -18.99 6.03
C ASN A 244 -9.76 -18.52 7.37
N THR A 245 -8.50 -18.84 7.64
CA THR A 245 -7.82 -18.46 8.88
C THR A 245 -6.60 -17.58 8.68
N PHE A 246 -6.21 -17.27 7.43
CA PHE A 246 -5.00 -16.49 7.14
C PHE A 246 -5.01 -15.11 7.81
N ALA A 247 -6.13 -14.41 7.80
CA ALA A 247 -6.26 -13.10 8.42
C ALA A 247 -5.87 -13.10 9.91
N LYS A 248 -6.13 -14.20 10.64
CA LYS A 248 -5.79 -14.32 12.08
C LYS A 248 -4.28 -14.26 12.34
N MET A 249 -3.45 -14.67 11.36
CA MET A 249 -1.99 -14.60 11.49
C MET A 249 -1.52 -13.16 11.64
N PHE A 250 -2.13 -12.26 10.88
CA PHE A 250 -1.76 -10.85 10.82
C PHE A 250 -2.32 -10.05 11.99
N ILE A 251 -3.55 -10.32 12.41
CA ILE A 251 -4.19 -9.67 13.57
C ILE A 251 -3.30 -9.76 14.80
N ASN A 252 -2.64 -10.90 15.01
CA ASN A 252 -1.77 -11.16 16.15
C ASN A 252 -0.38 -10.52 16.07
N ILE A 253 0.02 -9.96 14.91
CA ILE A 253 1.29 -9.24 14.79
C ILE A 253 1.12 -7.86 15.42
N LYS A 254 1.87 -7.62 16.50
CA LYS A 254 1.81 -6.35 17.23
C LYS A 254 2.66 -5.29 16.55
N THR A 255 2.11 -4.09 16.44
CA THR A 255 2.86 -2.92 16.00
C THR A 255 4.03 -2.66 16.94
N PRO A 256 5.25 -2.50 16.44
CA PRO A 256 6.43 -2.19 17.25
C PRO A 256 6.23 -0.93 18.10
N LYS A 257 6.79 -0.94 19.32
CA LYS A 257 6.62 0.19 20.26
C LYS A 257 7.14 1.52 19.69
N HIS A 258 8.26 1.49 18.98
CA HIS A 258 8.85 2.68 18.37
C HIS A 258 7.97 3.32 17.28
N LEU A 259 7.06 2.57 16.67
CA LEU A 259 6.11 3.08 15.67
C LEU A 259 4.81 3.64 16.28
N LYS A 260 4.66 3.55 17.60
CA LYS A 260 3.47 4.06 18.32
C LYS A 260 3.67 5.43 18.92
N ALA A 261 4.92 5.83 19.14
CA ALA A 261 5.27 7.07 19.81
C ALA A 261 5.58 8.15 18.80
N VAL A 262 4.77 9.20 18.75
CA VAL A 262 5.07 10.45 18.04
C VAL A 262 5.46 11.48 19.08
N LYS A 263 6.58 12.16 18.88
CA LYS A 263 6.89 13.36 19.64
C LYS A 263 6.07 14.50 19.01
N GLU A 264 5.18 15.07 19.79
CA GLU A 264 4.49 16.30 19.42
C GLU A 264 5.45 17.49 19.51
N ASP A 265 5.38 18.38 18.56
CA ASP A 265 6.11 19.65 18.62
C ASP A 265 5.43 20.55 19.68
N GLU A 266 6.20 21.30 20.45
CA GLU A 266 5.69 22.18 21.51
C GLU A 266 4.85 23.36 20.99
N LYS A 267 4.99 23.68 19.71
CA LYS A 267 4.29 24.77 19.02
C LYS A 267 3.24 24.23 18.09
N THR A 268 2.09 24.83 18.05
CA THR A 268 0.99 24.46 17.13
C THR A 268 0.73 25.56 16.12
N ILE A 269 0.55 25.20 14.86
CA ILE A 269 0.09 26.11 13.81
C ILE A 269 -1.42 26.25 13.94
N VAL A 270 -1.90 27.49 14.05
CA VAL A 270 -3.33 27.81 13.98
C VAL A 270 -3.64 28.35 12.59
N ILE A 271 -4.52 27.70 11.86
CA ILE A 271 -4.97 28.16 10.54
C ILE A 271 -6.07 29.20 10.71
N ASN A 272 -5.72 30.46 10.72
CA ASN A 272 -6.70 31.55 10.82
C ASN A 272 -7.62 31.62 9.61
N ASN A 273 -8.87 32.09 9.81
CA ASN A 273 -9.89 32.16 8.77
C ASN A 273 -9.57 33.12 7.61
N GLU A 274 -8.62 34.01 7.79
CA GLU A 274 -8.29 35.04 6.79
C GLU A 274 -7.31 34.58 5.70
N SER A 275 -6.69 33.41 5.83
CA SER A 275 -5.77 32.96 4.80
C SER A 275 -6.49 32.12 3.74
N ASP A 276 -6.94 32.73 2.65
CA ASP A 276 -7.40 32.07 1.43
C ASP A 276 -6.35 31.14 0.77
N ILE A 277 -5.12 31.21 1.26
CA ILE A 277 -3.96 30.45 0.76
C ILE A 277 -4.26 28.95 0.67
N PHE A 278 -5.00 28.39 1.62
CA PHE A 278 -5.30 26.96 1.66
C PHE A 278 -6.58 26.57 0.92
N GLN A 279 -7.35 27.52 0.40
CA GLN A 279 -8.67 27.23 -0.21
C GLN A 279 -8.57 26.70 -1.62
N ARG A 280 -7.47 26.97 -2.34
CA ARG A 280 -7.33 26.63 -3.75
C ARG A 280 -7.28 25.14 -3.99
N GLY A 281 -7.95 24.70 -5.06
CA GLY A 281 -7.96 23.33 -5.55
C GLY A 281 -8.73 22.31 -4.69
N ASN A 282 -8.96 21.15 -5.26
CA ASN A 282 -9.71 20.06 -4.64
C ASN A 282 -8.80 19.01 -4.00
N LYS A 283 -7.55 18.87 -4.51
CA LYS A 283 -6.59 17.88 -4.07
C LYS A 283 -5.33 18.55 -3.52
N THR A 284 -4.98 18.20 -2.29
CA THR A 284 -3.81 18.73 -1.61
C THR A 284 -2.86 17.62 -1.19
N ILE A 285 -1.57 17.79 -1.47
CA ILE A 285 -0.51 16.91 -0.98
C ILE A 285 0.24 17.65 0.14
N ILE A 286 0.40 17.00 1.30
CA ILE A 286 1.05 17.57 2.47
C ILE A 286 2.27 16.73 2.86
N ILE A 287 3.45 17.34 2.85
CA ILE A 287 4.67 16.70 3.35
C ILE A 287 4.93 17.11 4.79
N ASN A 288 5.29 16.14 5.63
CA ASN A 288 5.58 16.31 7.05
C ASN A 288 4.39 16.88 7.84
N PRO A 289 3.20 16.34 7.67
CA PRO A 289 1.94 16.94 8.14
C PRO A 289 1.83 17.03 9.67
N ASN A 290 2.58 16.22 10.41
CA ASN A 290 2.55 16.21 11.89
C ASN A 290 3.39 17.32 12.54
N SER A 291 4.18 18.03 11.76
CA SER A 291 4.89 19.17 12.34
C SER A 291 3.87 20.21 12.80
N TYR A 292 3.99 20.58 14.07
CA TYR A 292 3.22 21.66 14.68
C TYR A 292 1.69 21.45 14.73
N GLY A 293 1.22 20.19 14.75
CA GLY A 293 -0.22 19.89 14.78
C GLY A 293 -0.98 20.29 13.51
N PHE A 294 -0.28 20.61 12.42
CA PHE A 294 -0.85 21.17 11.21
C PHE A 294 -1.95 20.32 10.59
N LEU A 295 -1.80 19.00 10.60
CA LEU A 295 -2.76 18.11 9.92
C LEU A 295 -4.14 18.14 10.55
N ASP A 296 -4.24 18.16 11.86
CA ASP A 296 -5.52 18.22 12.57
C ASP A 296 -6.28 19.50 12.22
N GLU A 297 -5.63 20.64 12.33
CA GLU A 297 -6.18 21.95 11.99
C GLU A 297 -6.63 22.00 10.52
N TYR A 298 -5.81 21.45 9.62
CA TYR A 298 -6.12 21.44 8.19
C TYR A 298 -7.35 20.58 7.87
N LEU A 299 -7.45 19.39 8.46
CA LEU A 299 -8.56 18.47 8.25
C LEU A 299 -9.89 18.99 8.78
N GLU A 300 -9.87 19.67 9.95
CA GLU A 300 -11.05 20.27 10.52
C GLU A 300 -11.58 21.41 9.65
N LYS A 301 -10.67 22.20 9.10
CA LYS A 301 -11.03 23.35 8.28
C LYS A 301 -11.44 22.99 6.86
N TYR A 302 -10.83 21.94 6.27
CA TYR A 302 -11.08 21.53 4.89
C TYR A 302 -11.53 20.07 4.77
N PRO A 303 -12.64 19.67 5.39
CA PRO A 303 -13.05 18.25 5.51
C PRO A 303 -13.45 17.59 4.18
N LYS A 304 -13.74 18.39 3.14
CA LYS A 304 -14.18 17.90 1.83
C LYS A 304 -13.05 17.69 0.83
N LYS A 305 -11.86 18.26 1.09
CA LYS A 305 -10.73 18.14 0.18
C LYS A 305 -10.19 16.70 0.13
N GLU A 306 -9.71 16.30 -1.03
CA GLU A 306 -8.87 15.11 -1.15
C GLU A 306 -7.47 15.46 -0.64
N ILE A 307 -7.01 14.74 0.37
CA ILE A 307 -5.74 15.02 1.04
C ILE A 307 -4.87 13.78 0.97
N VAL A 308 -3.65 13.97 0.50
CA VAL A 308 -2.60 12.96 0.53
C VAL A 308 -1.49 13.48 1.43
N THR A 309 -1.11 12.70 2.43
CA THR A 309 0.00 13.06 3.30
C THR A 309 1.20 12.17 3.06
N ILE A 310 2.39 12.75 3.14
CA ILE A 310 3.66 12.04 3.03
C ILE A 310 4.47 12.37 4.28
N ASP A 311 4.49 11.42 5.20
CA ASP A 311 5.29 11.55 6.41
C ASP A 311 6.72 11.08 6.14
N ILE A 312 7.69 11.92 6.47
CA ILE A 312 9.12 11.58 6.34
C ILE A 312 9.59 10.66 7.46
N ASN A 313 8.94 10.74 8.61
CA ASN A 313 9.18 9.89 9.77
C ASN A 313 8.20 8.74 9.78
N GLU A 314 8.71 7.51 9.82
CA GLU A 314 7.89 6.31 9.75
C GLU A 314 6.93 6.16 10.94
N SER A 315 7.37 6.54 12.15
CA SER A 315 6.52 6.52 13.33
C SER A 315 5.35 7.50 13.19
N ALA A 316 5.61 8.70 12.67
CA ALA A 316 4.60 9.70 12.40
C ALA A 316 3.60 9.22 11.34
N GLY A 317 4.08 8.67 10.23
CA GLY A 317 3.23 8.12 9.17
C GLY A 317 2.36 6.98 9.67
N ASN A 318 2.91 6.06 10.45
CA ASN A 318 2.14 4.97 11.03
C ASN A 318 1.10 5.45 12.06
N ALA A 319 1.44 6.42 12.90
CA ALA A 319 0.52 7.00 13.87
C ALA A 319 -0.63 7.75 13.19
N ASN A 320 -0.35 8.53 12.14
CA ASN A 320 -1.36 9.19 11.33
C ASN A 320 -2.30 8.19 10.67
N TYR A 321 -1.75 7.14 10.07
CA TYR A 321 -2.55 6.09 9.49
C TYR A 321 -3.51 5.49 10.52
N LEU A 322 -3.02 5.13 11.70
CA LEU A 322 -3.85 4.57 12.78
C LEU A 322 -4.91 5.57 13.29
N LYS A 323 -4.54 6.84 13.45
CA LYS A 323 -5.44 7.91 13.92
C LYS A 323 -6.61 8.13 12.98
N TYR A 324 -6.37 8.12 11.67
CA TYR A 324 -7.38 8.42 10.65
C TYR A 324 -7.87 7.18 9.89
N ARG A 325 -7.53 6.00 10.38
CA ARG A 325 -8.03 4.72 9.87
C ARG A 325 -9.56 4.69 9.94
N GLY A 326 -10.19 4.30 8.86
CA GLY A 326 -11.65 4.18 8.85
C GLY A 326 -12.38 5.23 8.03
N GLY A 327 -11.68 6.21 7.45
CA GLY A 327 -12.21 7.03 6.37
C GLY A 327 -13.13 8.18 6.78
N LYS A 328 -12.98 8.74 7.98
CA LYS A 328 -13.70 9.95 8.40
C LYS A 328 -13.44 11.13 7.45
N PHE A 329 -12.21 11.27 6.98
CA PHE A 329 -11.79 12.28 6.01
C PHE A 329 -11.44 11.66 4.66
N ASN A 330 -11.44 12.45 3.60
CA ASN A 330 -10.92 12.02 2.30
C ASN A 330 -9.38 12.12 2.29
N LEU A 331 -8.75 11.36 3.18
CA LEU A 331 -7.34 11.39 3.52
C LEU A 331 -6.69 10.04 3.24
N THR A 332 -5.53 10.06 2.58
CA THR A 332 -4.66 8.91 2.42
C THR A 332 -3.26 9.24 2.93
N ASN A 333 -2.78 8.47 3.91
CA ASN A 333 -1.47 8.67 4.51
C ASN A 333 -0.43 7.75 3.86
N PHE A 334 0.74 8.30 3.54
CA PHE A 334 1.92 7.54 3.09
C PHE A 334 3.13 7.91 3.93
N SER A 335 4.11 7.00 3.95
CA SER A 335 5.42 7.24 4.53
C SER A 335 6.46 7.37 3.42
N PHE A 336 7.31 8.39 3.51
CA PHE A 336 8.40 8.57 2.55
C PHE A 336 9.41 7.42 2.68
N ASN A 337 9.76 6.82 1.56
CA ASN A 337 10.81 5.82 1.51
C ASN A 337 12.04 6.39 0.80
N MET A 338 13.07 6.75 1.58
CA MET A 338 14.30 7.34 1.05
C MET A 338 15.12 6.41 0.13
N PHE A 339 14.88 5.10 0.20
CA PHE A 339 15.58 4.13 -0.63
C PHE A 339 14.95 3.98 -2.03
N TYR A 340 13.77 4.54 -2.22
CA TYR A 340 12.97 4.32 -3.42
C TYR A 340 13.00 5.43 -4.49
N PRO A 341 13.42 6.69 -4.25
CA PRO A 341 13.34 7.75 -5.24
C PRO A 341 14.08 7.45 -6.55
N THR A 342 15.11 6.59 -6.50
CA THR A 342 15.92 6.24 -7.67
C THR A 342 15.36 5.10 -8.51
N LEU A 343 14.43 4.30 -7.97
CA LEU A 343 13.85 3.14 -8.65
C LEU A 343 12.51 3.46 -9.35
N HIS A 344 11.95 4.63 -9.11
CA HIS A 344 10.67 5.07 -9.71
C HIS A 344 10.68 5.22 -11.22
N HIS A 345 11.84 5.33 -11.83
CA HIS A 345 11.95 5.51 -13.28
C HIS A 345 11.51 4.30 -14.10
N ASN A 346 11.32 3.14 -13.49
CA ASN A 346 11.03 1.90 -14.21
C ASN A 346 9.58 1.41 -14.11
N TYR A 347 8.70 2.05 -13.35
CA TYR A 347 7.33 1.57 -13.16
C TYR A 347 6.29 2.57 -13.68
N GLN A 348 5.58 2.13 -14.65
CA GLN A 348 4.29 2.43 -15.29
C GLN A 348 3.64 3.82 -15.11
N THR A 349 3.94 4.57 -14.06
CA THR A 349 3.39 5.91 -13.85
C THR A 349 4.52 6.87 -13.50
N PRO A 350 4.76 7.92 -14.30
CA PRO A 350 5.72 8.96 -13.96
C PRO A 350 5.42 9.55 -12.57
N PRO A 351 6.44 9.97 -11.79
CA PRO A 351 6.23 10.63 -10.50
C PRO A 351 5.24 11.81 -10.59
N THR A 352 5.27 12.54 -11.70
CA THR A 352 4.36 13.66 -12.01
C THR A 352 2.88 13.26 -12.10
N GLU A 353 2.58 12.00 -12.46
CA GLU A 353 1.19 11.52 -12.52
C GLU A 353 0.75 10.90 -11.20
N ARG A 354 1.70 10.41 -10.40
CA ARG A 354 1.42 9.74 -9.14
C ARG A 354 1.12 10.73 -8.00
N TYR A 355 1.85 11.82 -7.94
CA TYR A 355 1.65 12.89 -6.97
C TYR A 355 1.18 14.17 -7.66
N TYR A 356 0.11 14.05 -8.42
CA TYR A 356 -0.59 15.20 -8.95
C TYR A 356 -1.52 15.77 -7.88
N GLY A 357 -1.46 17.06 -7.69
CA GLY A 357 -2.35 17.79 -6.79
C GLY A 357 -2.45 19.25 -7.21
N ASP A 358 -3.55 19.90 -6.86
CA ASP A 358 -3.71 21.34 -7.11
C ASP A 358 -2.80 22.14 -6.21
N SER A 359 -2.67 21.72 -4.95
CA SER A 359 -1.82 22.36 -3.95
C SER A 359 -0.84 21.37 -3.33
N PHE A 360 0.37 21.86 -3.09
CA PHE A 360 1.43 21.14 -2.42
C PHE A 360 1.89 21.93 -1.20
N ILE A 361 1.81 21.32 -0.03
CA ILE A 361 2.17 21.97 1.25
C ILE A 361 3.36 21.22 1.84
N ILE A 362 4.41 21.95 2.17
CA ILE A 362 5.54 21.42 2.93
C ILE A 362 5.62 22.11 4.29
N VAL A 363 5.56 21.32 5.35
CA VAL A 363 5.63 21.80 6.72
C VAL A 363 7.02 21.55 7.29
N ASN A 364 7.69 22.59 7.73
CA ASN A 364 9.05 22.57 8.29
C ASN A 364 10.07 21.91 7.33
N PRO A 365 10.36 22.52 6.17
CA PRO A 365 11.25 21.94 5.16
C PRO A 365 12.67 21.66 5.67
N ASN A 366 13.15 22.43 6.66
CA ASN A 366 14.45 22.18 7.28
C ASN A 366 14.47 20.85 8.06
N LYS A 367 13.39 20.53 8.78
CA LYS A 367 13.24 19.24 9.47
C LYS A 367 13.21 18.10 8.44
N VAL A 368 12.45 18.27 7.35
CA VAL A 368 12.40 17.31 6.24
C VAL A 368 13.79 17.04 5.67
N ALA A 369 14.53 18.10 5.35
CA ALA A 369 15.87 18.00 4.79
C ALA A 369 16.84 17.31 5.75
N CYS A 370 16.76 17.63 7.04
CA CYS A 370 17.59 17.03 8.08
C CYS A 370 17.31 15.52 8.23
N GLU A 371 16.06 15.10 8.29
CA GLU A 371 15.70 13.69 8.41
C GLU A 371 16.08 12.88 7.15
N LEU A 372 15.96 13.48 5.97
CA LEU A 372 16.41 12.89 4.70
C LEU A 372 17.93 12.94 4.52
N ARG A 373 18.66 13.60 5.43
CA ARG A 373 20.11 13.82 5.32
C ARG A 373 20.50 14.43 3.97
N LYS A 374 19.70 15.37 3.47
CA LYS A 374 19.91 16.09 2.21
C LYS A 374 19.98 17.58 2.46
N PRO A 375 20.79 18.33 1.70
CA PRO A 375 20.69 19.78 1.69
C PRO A 375 19.28 20.24 1.28
N LEU A 376 18.79 21.32 1.87
CA LEU A 376 17.45 21.83 1.64
C LEU A 376 17.18 22.11 0.16
N TYR A 377 18.14 22.66 -0.56
CA TYR A 377 18.00 22.92 -1.99
C TYR A 377 17.82 21.65 -2.84
N VAL A 378 18.40 20.51 -2.42
CA VAL A 378 18.20 19.20 -3.07
C VAL A 378 16.78 18.73 -2.84
N LEU A 379 16.24 18.92 -1.64
CA LEU A 379 14.85 18.60 -1.35
C LEU A 379 13.91 19.33 -2.31
N PHE A 380 14.07 20.63 -2.48
CA PHE A 380 13.21 21.40 -3.40
C PHE A 380 13.37 20.95 -4.85
N ARG A 381 14.58 20.62 -5.32
CA ARG A 381 14.77 20.04 -6.66
C ARG A 381 14.02 18.71 -6.85
N LEU A 382 13.94 17.87 -5.82
CA LEU A 382 13.16 16.64 -5.88
C LEU A 382 11.66 16.93 -5.90
N LEU A 383 11.19 17.85 -5.08
CA LEU A 383 9.77 18.21 -4.99
C LEU A 383 9.25 18.87 -6.26
N LEU A 384 10.04 19.72 -6.90
CA LEU A 384 9.67 20.40 -8.15
C LEU A 384 9.54 19.47 -9.37
N GLN A 385 9.91 18.19 -9.23
CA GLN A 385 9.61 17.17 -10.22
C GLN A 385 8.12 16.76 -10.22
N TYR A 386 7.38 17.08 -9.18
CA TYR A 386 5.94 16.81 -9.10
C TYR A 386 5.15 17.96 -9.74
N SER A 387 4.02 17.62 -10.37
CA SER A 387 3.18 18.64 -11.00
C SER A 387 2.16 19.17 -9.99
N PHE A 388 2.22 20.46 -9.71
CA PHE A 388 1.25 21.18 -8.87
C PHE A 388 1.15 22.64 -9.31
N GLU A 389 0.01 23.28 -9.05
CA GLU A 389 -0.25 24.66 -9.40
C GLU A 389 0.18 25.64 -8.29
N GLN A 390 0.11 25.18 -7.03
CA GLN A 390 0.41 25.98 -5.87
C GLN A 390 1.36 25.23 -4.92
N LEU A 391 2.42 25.90 -4.48
CA LEU A 391 3.31 25.43 -3.41
C LEU A 391 3.15 26.32 -2.21
N ILE A 392 2.88 25.73 -1.05
CA ILE A 392 2.85 26.41 0.23
C ILE A 392 3.98 25.90 1.11
N VAL A 393 4.80 26.79 1.62
CA VAL A 393 5.92 26.48 2.51
C VAL A 393 5.62 27.07 3.88
N ILE A 394 5.65 26.23 4.91
CA ILE A 394 5.40 26.64 6.31
C ILE A 394 6.68 26.44 7.11
N GLU A 395 7.21 27.50 7.68
CA GLU A 395 8.50 27.54 8.37
C GLU A 395 8.42 28.26 9.73
N GLU A 396 9.29 27.92 10.65
CA GLU A 396 9.53 28.74 11.84
C GLU A 396 10.30 30.04 11.47
N ILE A 397 9.94 31.19 12.04
CA ILE A 397 10.58 32.49 11.78
C ILE A 397 12.11 32.44 11.90
N ASN A 398 12.61 31.70 12.88
CA ASN A 398 14.04 31.61 13.15
C ASN A 398 14.76 30.50 12.37
N LYS A 399 14.05 29.77 11.50
CA LYS A 399 14.57 28.62 10.74
C LYS A 399 14.11 28.66 9.28
N CYS A 400 14.10 29.85 8.69
CA CYS A 400 13.66 30.03 7.30
C CYS A 400 14.64 29.44 6.28
N MET A 401 14.10 29.16 5.10
CA MET A 401 14.89 28.75 3.95
C MET A 401 16.00 29.75 3.63
N ASN A 402 17.15 29.23 3.22
CA ASN A 402 18.22 30.05 2.68
C ASN A 402 17.88 30.56 1.27
N ASN A 403 18.63 31.57 0.80
CA ASN A 403 18.41 32.18 -0.50
C ASN A 403 18.53 31.20 -1.67
N THR A 404 19.47 30.26 -1.64
CA THR A 404 19.65 29.22 -2.67
C THR A 404 18.38 28.38 -2.85
N SER A 405 17.71 28.00 -1.77
CA SER A 405 16.46 27.23 -1.84
C SER A 405 15.31 28.06 -2.40
N LYS A 406 15.23 29.35 -2.06
CA LYS A 406 14.24 30.30 -2.62
C LYS A 406 14.46 30.48 -4.12
N GLU A 407 15.69 30.73 -4.56
CA GLU A 407 16.05 30.86 -5.98
C GLU A 407 15.66 29.63 -6.80
N ILE A 408 15.81 28.41 -6.26
CA ILE A 408 15.41 27.19 -6.95
C ILE A 408 13.89 27.11 -7.13
N ILE A 409 13.13 27.48 -6.11
CA ILE A 409 11.66 27.52 -6.20
C ILE A 409 11.26 28.59 -7.24
N GLU A 410 11.85 29.76 -7.18
CA GLU A 410 11.53 30.91 -8.03
C GLU A 410 11.88 30.69 -9.52
N GLN A 411 12.70 29.71 -9.86
CA GLN A 411 12.88 29.29 -11.26
C GLN A 411 11.58 28.80 -11.92
N TRP A 412 10.69 28.22 -11.17
CA TRP A 412 9.47 27.56 -11.65
C TRP A 412 8.17 28.19 -11.14
N TYR A 413 8.25 28.85 -9.98
CA TYR A 413 7.10 29.42 -9.28
C TYR A 413 7.36 30.89 -8.93
N MET A 414 6.30 31.70 -8.90
CA MET A 414 6.36 33.07 -8.39
C MET A 414 5.88 33.11 -6.95
N ASN A 415 6.63 33.78 -6.06
CA ASN A 415 6.15 34.11 -4.72
C ASN A 415 4.96 35.07 -4.86
N ARG A 416 3.81 34.69 -4.32
CA ARG A 416 2.57 35.48 -4.35
C ARG A 416 2.32 36.19 -3.04
N THR A 417 2.48 35.49 -1.96
CA THR A 417 2.09 35.99 -0.64
C THR A 417 2.97 35.37 0.42
N THR A 418 3.37 36.20 1.39
CA THR A 418 4.04 35.74 2.61
C THR A 418 3.28 36.28 3.81
N VAL A 419 2.78 35.36 4.64
CA VAL A 419 1.98 35.69 5.82
C VAL A 419 2.74 35.27 7.07
N HIS A 420 2.83 36.17 8.03
CA HIS A 420 3.37 35.91 9.37
C HIS A 420 2.23 35.45 10.28
N ASN A 421 2.34 34.29 10.87
CA ASN A 421 1.35 33.72 11.76
C ASN A 421 2.04 33.28 13.06
N GLY A 422 2.11 34.16 14.04
CA GLY A 422 2.77 33.92 15.32
C GLY A 422 4.26 33.56 15.14
N PHE A 423 4.61 32.33 15.41
CA PHE A 423 5.98 31.80 15.26
C PHE A 423 6.32 31.28 13.86
N PHE A 424 5.38 31.34 12.92
CA PHE A 424 5.52 30.74 11.62
C PHE A 424 5.42 31.77 10.50
N ILE A 425 6.07 31.43 9.38
CA ILE A 425 5.96 32.11 8.10
C ILE A 425 5.33 31.15 7.10
N LEU A 426 4.26 31.58 6.47
CA LEU A 426 3.59 30.86 5.40
C LEU A 426 3.89 31.58 4.09
N SER A 427 4.61 30.94 3.19
CA SER A 427 4.93 31.49 1.87
C SER A 427 4.19 30.71 0.78
N GLU A 428 3.41 31.43 -0.02
CA GLU A 428 2.70 30.88 -1.17
C GLU A 428 3.49 31.16 -2.45
N TYR A 429 3.68 30.13 -3.24
CA TYR A 429 4.27 30.16 -4.57
C TYR A 429 3.29 29.59 -5.57
N GLN A 430 3.09 30.27 -6.69
CA GLN A 430 2.22 29.83 -7.79
C GLN A 430 3.05 29.55 -9.02
N LYS A 431 2.70 28.50 -9.75
CA LYS A 431 3.35 28.11 -11.01
C LYS A 431 3.33 29.26 -12.00
N ARG A 432 4.45 29.48 -12.68
CA ARG A 432 4.60 30.52 -13.70
C ARG A 432 3.81 30.20 -14.96
#